data_176a730849f59b86b631124542ecdcf0
#
_entry.id   176a730849f59b86b631124542ecdcf0
#
_cell.length_a   1.000
_cell.length_b   1.000
_cell.length_c   1.000
_cell.angle_alpha   90.00
_cell.angle_beta   90.00
_cell.angle_gamma   90.00
#
_symmetry.space_group_name_H-M   'P 1'
#
loop_
_entity.id
_entity.type
_entity.pdbx_description
1 polymer ?
#
loop_
_entity_poly.entity_id
_entity_poly.type
_entity_poly.pdbx_seq_one_letter_code
_entity_poly.pdbx_strand_id
1 'polypeptide(L)'
;IMIWNPNKECMSREEMRALQGKRLQKLVNYVYHNVPFYRNKMQAMDISPEDIRSIDDIVKLPFTTKQDLRDNYPYGLQAAPPSEIVRVHASSGTTGNPTIVGYTRKDLSVWSEVMARCLTAFGVTRDDTFSVAYGYGLFTGGLGAHYGVENLGATVIPTSTGNTEKHIRLIRDLKISGIACTPSYALYLAETLDKMGLSKEDIGLRIGAFGAEPWTDNMRKEIEERLGLKGYNIYGLSEIMGPGVSYECQEQNGSHINEDHFYPEIINPETLEQLPYGTQGELVFTTLTKEGMPVLRYRTKDLCTLYDEPCACGRTSVKMGRIMGRSDDMLIIRGINVFPSQVESVILTMPEFEPQYMLVVDRKNNLDTLQVQVEVRRDFFSDDLGRMLAMKKALADKLKSVLSISADVKLMEPNSIERSQGKSKHVIDNRKLV
;
A
#
# COMPACT_ATOMS: atom_id res chain seq x y z
N ILE A 1 15.92 -24.59 -1.24
CA ILE A 1 14.53 -24.13 -1.15
C ILE A 1 14.51 -22.81 -0.39
N MET A 2 13.99 -21.77 -1.01
CA MET A 2 13.99 -20.41 -0.48
C MET A 2 12.72 -20.17 0.35
N ILE A 3 12.65 -20.81 1.53
CA ILE A 3 11.54 -20.70 2.47
C ILE A 3 12.12 -20.40 3.86
N TRP A 4 11.70 -19.27 4.43
CA TRP A 4 12.19 -18.80 5.74
C TRP A 4 11.59 -19.59 6.90
N ASN A 5 10.29 -19.81 6.88
CA ASN A 5 9.53 -20.45 7.94
C ASN A 5 8.68 -21.61 7.38
N PRO A 6 9.28 -22.79 7.10
CA PRO A 6 8.54 -23.90 6.50
C PRO A 6 7.33 -24.35 7.33
N ASN A 7 7.43 -24.26 8.66
CA ASN A 7 6.35 -24.65 9.56
C ASN A 7 5.06 -23.83 9.37
N LYS A 8 5.19 -22.59 8.90
CA LYS A 8 4.04 -21.71 8.62
C LYS A 8 3.75 -21.62 7.12
N GLU A 9 4.77 -21.44 6.31
CA GLU A 9 4.63 -21.23 4.87
C GLU A 9 4.19 -22.51 4.12
N CYS A 10 4.46 -23.68 4.68
CA CYS A 10 4.11 -24.99 4.11
C CYS A 10 3.15 -25.80 5.00
N MET A 11 2.48 -25.16 5.93
CA MET A 11 1.50 -25.79 6.82
C MET A 11 0.32 -26.36 6.01
N SER A 12 -0.22 -27.53 6.40
CA SER A 12 -1.39 -28.07 5.73
C SER A 12 -2.58 -27.11 5.85
N ARG A 13 -3.50 -27.17 4.90
CA ARG A 13 -4.71 -26.31 4.90
C ARG A 13 -5.55 -26.54 6.17
N GLU A 14 -5.68 -27.77 6.60
CA GLU A 14 -6.41 -28.12 7.82
C GLU A 14 -5.79 -27.48 9.07
N GLU A 15 -4.48 -27.66 9.24
CA GLU A 15 -3.73 -27.08 10.36
C GLU A 15 -3.77 -25.54 10.33
N MET A 16 -3.65 -24.95 9.15
CA MET A 16 -3.72 -23.48 9.00
C MET A 16 -5.09 -22.95 9.40
N ARG A 17 -6.17 -23.58 8.95
CA ARG A 17 -7.53 -23.16 9.31
C ARG A 17 -7.79 -23.30 10.81
N ALA A 18 -7.28 -24.37 11.44
CA ALA A 18 -7.36 -24.56 12.89
C ALA A 18 -6.60 -23.45 13.64
N LEU A 19 -5.40 -23.10 13.19
CA LEU A 19 -4.60 -22.02 13.75
C LEU A 19 -5.30 -20.66 13.61
N GLN A 20 -5.83 -20.39 12.42
CA GLN A 20 -6.56 -19.15 12.15
C GLN A 20 -7.80 -19.02 13.04
N GLY A 21 -8.56 -20.09 13.21
CA GLY A 21 -9.73 -20.11 14.08
C GLY A 21 -9.38 -19.81 15.54
N LYS A 22 -8.32 -20.43 16.04
CA LYS A 22 -7.82 -20.18 17.39
C LYS A 22 -7.34 -18.75 17.61
N ARG A 23 -6.61 -18.21 16.63
CA ARG A 23 -6.13 -16.84 16.65
C ARG A 23 -7.28 -15.83 16.53
N LEU A 24 -8.29 -16.14 15.72
CA LEU A 24 -9.49 -15.31 15.59
C LEU A 24 -10.26 -15.23 16.91
N GLN A 25 -10.48 -16.35 17.58
CA GLN A 25 -11.13 -16.38 18.90
C GLN A 25 -10.39 -15.48 19.90
N LYS A 26 -9.08 -15.61 19.96
CA LYS A 26 -8.24 -14.79 20.85
C LYS A 26 -8.32 -13.30 20.48
N LEU A 27 -8.26 -12.99 19.20
CA LEU A 27 -8.36 -11.61 18.69
C LEU A 27 -9.71 -10.99 19.05
N VAL A 28 -10.81 -11.69 18.81
CA VAL A 28 -12.17 -11.18 19.07
C VAL A 28 -12.37 -10.90 20.54
N ASN A 29 -11.96 -11.80 21.42
CA ASN A 29 -11.95 -11.56 22.87
C ASN A 29 -11.13 -10.32 23.22
N TYR A 30 -9.95 -10.19 22.68
CA TYR A 30 -9.03 -9.10 22.95
C TYR A 30 -9.60 -7.73 22.54
N VAL A 31 -10.12 -7.59 21.34
CA VAL A 31 -10.68 -6.31 20.86
C VAL A 31 -12.03 -6.00 21.52
N TYR A 32 -12.83 -7.01 21.83
CA TYR A 32 -14.09 -6.81 22.53
C TYR A 32 -13.88 -6.18 23.91
N HIS A 33 -12.88 -6.66 24.65
CA HIS A 33 -12.61 -6.15 26.00
C HIS A 33 -11.79 -4.87 26.03
N ASN A 34 -10.98 -4.58 24.99
CA ASN A 34 -10.04 -3.47 25.01
C ASN A 34 -10.35 -2.34 24.02
N VAL A 35 -11.23 -2.54 23.05
CA VAL A 35 -11.57 -1.53 22.05
C VAL A 35 -13.08 -1.26 22.06
N PRO A 36 -13.53 -0.16 22.68
CA PRO A 36 -14.96 0.15 22.75
C PRO A 36 -15.65 0.20 21.39
N PHE A 37 -14.96 0.67 20.35
CA PHE A 37 -15.47 0.70 18.99
C PHE A 37 -15.95 -0.69 18.51
N TYR A 38 -15.14 -1.73 18.68
CA TYR A 38 -15.50 -3.09 18.28
C TYR A 38 -16.55 -3.70 19.19
N ARG A 39 -16.43 -3.50 20.50
CA ARG A 39 -17.45 -3.95 21.45
C ARG A 39 -18.83 -3.38 21.12
N ASN A 40 -18.91 -2.08 20.87
CA ASN A 40 -20.17 -1.41 20.55
C ASN A 40 -20.76 -1.92 19.23
N LYS A 41 -19.94 -2.11 18.21
CA LYS A 41 -20.39 -2.69 16.94
C LYS A 41 -20.90 -4.10 17.10
N MET A 42 -20.19 -4.94 17.83
CA MET A 42 -20.58 -6.33 18.06
C MET A 42 -21.89 -6.41 18.88
N GLN A 43 -22.03 -5.58 19.90
CA GLN A 43 -23.27 -5.51 20.69
C GLN A 43 -24.46 -5.05 19.84
N ALA A 44 -24.26 -4.07 18.96
CA ALA A 44 -25.30 -3.60 18.05
C ALA A 44 -25.75 -4.68 17.04
N MET A 45 -24.87 -5.63 16.73
CA MET A 45 -25.16 -6.78 15.85
C MET A 45 -25.63 -8.01 16.63
N ASP A 46 -25.79 -7.92 17.95
CA ASP A 46 -26.10 -9.03 18.85
C ASP A 46 -25.12 -10.19 18.74
N ILE A 47 -23.82 -9.87 18.68
CA ILE A 47 -22.72 -10.83 18.58
C ILE A 47 -21.82 -10.70 19.80
N SER A 48 -21.50 -11.83 20.41
CA SER A 48 -20.54 -11.94 21.50
C SER A 48 -19.28 -12.72 21.04
N PRO A 49 -18.16 -12.61 21.77
CA PRO A 49 -16.95 -13.39 21.43
C PRO A 49 -17.18 -14.89 21.38
N GLU A 50 -18.09 -15.43 22.18
CA GLU A 50 -18.43 -16.85 22.25
C GLU A 50 -19.10 -17.37 20.97
N ASP A 51 -19.65 -16.49 20.15
CA ASP A 51 -20.28 -16.86 18.87
C ASP A 51 -19.22 -17.21 17.79
N ILE A 52 -17.97 -16.83 18.03
CA ILE A 52 -16.85 -17.09 17.12
C ILE A 52 -16.15 -18.36 17.57
N ARG A 53 -16.40 -19.47 16.87
CA ARG A 53 -15.90 -20.82 17.22
C ARG A 53 -14.86 -21.35 16.26
N SER A 54 -14.90 -20.88 15.02
CA SER A 54 -13.95 -21.26 13.97
C SER A 54 -13.69 -20.08 13.06
N ILE A 55 -12.75 -20.24 12.13
CA ILE A 55 -12.44 -19.19 11.15
C ILE A 55 -13.63 -18.89 10.21
N ASP A 56 -14.51 -19.86 10.00
CA ASP A 56 -15.70 -19.65 9.18
C ASP A 56 -16.67 -18.64 9.79
N ASP A 57 -16.65 -18.47 11.10
CA ASP A 57 -17.49 -17.50 11.81
C ASP A 57 -17.06 -16.05 11.61
N ILE A 58 -15.95 -15.81 10.91
CA ILE A 58 -15.47 -14.44 10.63
C ILE A 58 -16.54 -13.60 9.92
N VAL A 59 -17.37 -14.22 9.11
CA VAL A 59 -18.45 -13.53 8.37
C VAL A 59 -19.50 -12.91 9.29
N LYS A 60 -19.56 -13.31 10.56
CA LYS A 60 -20.46 -12.73 11.57
C LYS A 60 -19.93 -11.40 12.10
N LEU A 61 -18.65 -11.11 11.95
CA LEU A 61 -18.00 -9.94 12.53
C LEU A 61 -18.25 -8.68 11.70
N PRO A 62 -18.21 -7.50 12.35
CA PRO A 62 -18.35 -6.23 11.64
C PRO A 62 -17.12 -5.93 10.77
N PHE A 63 -17.32 -5.15 9.72
CA PHE A 63 -16.24 -4.59 8.92
C PHE A 63 -15.62 -3.38 9.61
N THR A 64 -14.37 -3.11 9.26
CA THR A 64 -13.65 -1.88 9.57
C THR A 64 -13.33 -1.16 8.27
N THR A 65 -13.53 0.16 8.24
CA THR A 65 -13.22 0.99 7.08
C THR A 65 -12.11 1.99 7.41
N LYS A 66 -11.51 2.58 6.41
CA LYS A 66 -10.56 3.68 6.60
C LYS A 66 -11.19 4.87 7.30
N GLN A 67 -12.48 5.13 7.05
CA GLN A 67 -13.22 6.18 7.74
C GLN A 67 -13.35 5.90 9.25
N ASP A 68 -13.54 4.65 9.63
CA ASP A 68 -13.56 4.25 11.05
C ASP A 68 -12.23 4.58 11.75
N LEU A 69 -11.11 4.36 11.06
CA LEU A 69 -9.78 4.70 11.60
C LEU A 69 -9.62 6.21 11.78
N ARG A 70 -10.13 7.00 10.86
CA ARG A 70 -10.09 8.47 10.96
C ARG A 70 -11.00 9.01 12.04
N ASP A 71 -12.21 8.49 12.14
CA ASP A 71 -13.19 8.92 13.14
C ASP A 71 -12.74 8.60 14.56
N ASN A 72 -11.87 7.61 14.71
CA ASN A 72 -11.29 7.20 15.99
C ASN A 72 -9.84 7.70 16.19
N TYR A 73 -9.43 8.70 15.42
CA TYR A 73 -8.10 9.31 15.57
C TYR A 73 -7.95 9.94 16.97
N PRO A 74 -6.78 9.86 17.62
CA PRO A 74 -5.60 9.11 17.15
C PRO A 74 -5.55 7.66 17.63
N TYR A 75 -6.14 7.32 18.78
CA TYR A 75 -5.93 6.04 19.45
C TYR A 75 -7.22 5.27 19.77
N GLY A 76 -8.33 5.65 19.17
CA GLY A 76 -9.65 5.03 19.45
C GLY A 76 -9.74 3.54 19.11
N LEU A 77 -8.88 3.05 18.21
CA LEU A 77 -8.80 1.62 17.84
C LEU A 77 -7.60 0.92 18.49
N GLN A 78 -6.84 1.60 19.34
CA GLN A 78 -5.71 0.99 20.04
C GLN A 78 -6.21 0.03 21.12
N ALA A 79 -5.75 -1.21 21.05
CA ALA A 79 -6.12 -2.26 22.00
C ALA A 79 -5.08 -2.43 23.12
N ALA A 80 -3.80 -2.22 22.80
CA ALA A 80 -2.72 -2.31 23.80
C ALA A 80 -2.63 -1.02 24.64
N PRO A 81 -2.17 -1.13 25.89
CA PRO A 81 -1.89 0.06 26.69
C PRO A 81 -0.85 0.98 26.03
N PRO A 82 -0.96 2.31 26.17
CA PRO A 82 0.03 3.23 25.58
C PRO A 82 1.49 2.92 25.94
N SER A 83 1.72 2.39 27.14
CA SER A 83 3.07 2.01 27.62
C SER A 83 3.68 0.85 26.85
N GLU A 84 2.90 0.07 26.10
CA GLU A 84 3.37 -1.04 25.28
C GLU A 84 3.60 -0.64 23.82
N ILE A 85 3.16 0.54 23.40
CA ILE A 85 3.39 1.04 22.05
C ILE A 85 4.79 1.64 21.97
N VAL A 86 5.63 1.06 21.11
CA VAL A 86 7.05 1.46 20.96
C VAL A 86 7.33 2.19 19.65
N ARG A 87 6.38 2.16 18.70
CA ARG A 87 6.49 2.86 17.42
C ARG A 87 5.11 3.20 16.88
N VAL A 88 5.02 4.36 16.25
CA VAL A 88 3.80 4.82 15.54
C VAL A 88 4.16 5.19 14.12
N HIS A 89 3.40 4.68 13.17
CA HIS A 89 3.41 5.09 11.78
C HIS A 89 2.10 5.79 11.44
N ALA A 90 2.11 6.54 10.35
CA ALA A 90 0.92 7.19 9.84
C ALA A 90 0.89 7.13 8.32
N SER A 91 -0.28 6.91 7.74
CA SER A 91 -0.52 7.13 6.33
C SER A 91 -1.01 8.55 6.08
N SER A 92 -0.82 9.05 4.86
CA SER A 92 -1.40 10.34 4.45
C SER A 92 -2.92 10.30 4.59
N GLY A 93 -3.48 11.27 5.32
CA GLY A 93 -4.92 11.45 5.40
C GLY A 93 -5.49 12.04 4.12
N THR A 94 -6.80 11.88 3.89
CA THR A 94 -7.50 12.57 2.80
C THR A 94 -7.72 14.03 3.17
N THR A 95 -8.67 14.29 4.02
CA THR A 95 -8.93 15.59 4.62
C THR A 95 -8.98 15.41 6.12
N GLY A 96 -8.25 16.22 6.87
CA GLY A 96 -8.22 16.13 8.32
C GLY A 96 -7.17 15.14 8.81
N ASN A 97 -7.56 14.23 9.68
CA ASN A 97 -6.62 13.38 10.42
C ASN A 97 -5.96 12.29 9.58
N PRO A 98 -4.66 12.03 9.75
CA PRO A 98 -4.01 10.88 9.15
C PRO A 98 -4.50 9.57 9.79
N THR A 99 -4.22 8.45 9.15
CA THR A 99 -4.42 7.13 9.74
C THR A 99 -3.20 6.77 10.58
N ILE A 100 -3.39 6.64 11.90
CA ILE A 100 -2.33 6.30 12.86
C ILE A 100 -2.34 4.80 13.10
N VAL A 101 -1.15 4.20 13.15
CA VAL A 101 -0.96 2.79 13.49
C VAL A 101 0.14 2.65 14.53
N GLY A 102 -0.21 2.16 15.72
CA GLY A 102 0.72 1.89 16.81
C GLY A 102 1.17 0.43 16.82
N TYR A 103 2.44 0.21 17.13
CA TYR A 103 3.06 -1.12 17.14
C TYR A 103 3.66 -1.42 18.52
N THR A 104 3.39 -2.61 19.03
CA THR A 104 4.12 -3.18 20.18
C THR A 104 5.42 -3.79 19.70
N ARG A 105 6.30 -4.18 20.64
CA ARG A 105 7.53 -4.92 20.31
C ARG A 105 7.23 -6.23 19.58
N LYS A 106 6.18 -6.93 19.99
CA LYS A 106 5.75 -8.16 19.32
C LYS A 106 5.27 -7.88 17.90
N ASP A 107 4.50 -6.82 17.69
CA ASP A 107 4.07 -6.39 16.36
C ASP A 107 5.27 -6.16 15.44
N LEU A 108 6.30 -5.47 15.93
CA LEU A 108 7.52 -5.23 15.17
C LEU A 108 8.31 -6.52 14.88
N SER A 109 8.32 -7.44 15.83
CA SER A 109 8.94 -8.76 15.66
C SER A 109 8.24 -9.59 14.59
N VAL A 110 6.91 -9.61 14.60
CA VAL A 110 6.11 -10.27 13.55
C VAL A 110 6.38 -9.62 12.19
N TRP A 111 6.43 -8.30 12.14
CA TRP A 111 6.67 -7.57 10.89
C TRP A 111 8.04 -7.91 10.28
N SER A 112 9.10 -7.89 11.08
CA SER A 112 10.43 -8.26 10.58
C SER A 112 10.51 -9.74 10.15
N GLU A 113 9.76 -10.61 10.80
CA GLU A 113 9.71 -12.04 10.45
C GLU A 113 8.98 -12.28 9.13
N VAL A 114 7.81 -11.68 8.92
CA VAL A 114 7.09 -11.81 7.63
C VAL A 114 7.88 -11.18 6.49
N MET A 115 8.61 -10.10 6.75
CA MET A 115 9.50 -9.51 5.75
C MET A 115 10.67 -10.42 5.41
N ALA A 116 11.22 -11.14 6.38
CA ALA A 116 12.24 -12.16 6.10
C ALA A 116 11.68 -13.28 5.22
N ARG A 117 10.42 -13.68 5.41
CA ARG A 117 9.75 -14.64 4.50
C ARG A 117 9.70 -14.10 3.07
N CYS A 118 9.27 -12.85 2.90
CA CYS A 118 9.17 -12.22 1.59
C CYS A 118 10.52 -12.18 0.87
N LEU A 119 11.54 -11.65 1.53
CA LEU A 119 12.87 -11.48 0.96
C LEU A 119 13.54 -12.84 0.65
N THR A 120 13.36 -13.82 1.53
CA THR A 120 13.84 -15.18 1.29
C THR A 120 13.17 -15.81 0.07
N ALA A 121 11.88 -15.58 -0.11
CA ALA A 121 11.16 -16.06 -1.30
C ALA A 121 11.69 -15.44 -2.59
N PHE A 122 12.16 -14.20 -2.54
CA PHE A 122 12.81 -13.53 -3.68
C PHE A 122 14.23 -14.00 -3.94
N GLY A 123 14.81 -14.78 -3.04
CA GLY A 123 16.16 -15.28 -3.15
C GLY A 123 17.22 -14.43 -2.47
N VAL A 124 16.83 -13.51 -1.59
CA VAL A 124 17.79 -12.77 -0.75
C VAL A 124 18.42 -13.69 0.27
N THR A 125 19.73 -13.61 0.42
CA THR A 125 20.52 -14.39 1.39
C THR A 125 21.38 -13.46 2.24
N ARG A 126 22.06 -14.04 3.22
CA ARG A 126 23.01 -13.31 4.08
C ARG A 126 24.18 -12.68 3.34
N ASP A 127 24.46 -13.17 2.13
CA ASP A 127 25.55 -12.66 1.29
C ASP A 127 25.14 -11.42 0.49
N ASP A 128 23.87 -11.04 0.53
CA ASP A 128 23.36 -9.90 -0.21
C ASP A 128 23.53 -8.58 0.54
N THR A 129 23.75 -7.53 -0.23
CA THR A 129 23.63 -6.14 0.21
C THR A 129 22.41 -5.54 -0.45
N PHE A 130 21.46 -5.09 0.36
CA PHE A 130 20.13 -4.73 -0.08
C PHE A 130 19.82 -3.26 0.20
N SER A 131 19.47 -2.53 -0.85
CA SER A 131 19.10 -1.12 -0.75
C SER A 131 17.60 -0.97 -0.52
N VAL A 132 17.22 -0.22 0.49
CA VAL A 132 15.84 0.16 0.74
C VAL A 132 15.62 1.60 0.29
N ALA A 133 14.96 1.75 -0.86
CA ALA A 133 14.68 3.02 -1.51
C ALA A 133 13.21 3.45 -1.38
N TYR A 134 12.55 3.02 -0.32
CA TYR A 134 11.29 3.60 0.16
C TYR A 134 11.55 4.73 1.15
N GLY A 135 10.55 5.59 1.37
CA GLY A 135 10.63 6.64 2.38
C GLY A 135 10.75 6.08 3.79
N TYR A 136 11.67 6.66 4.57
CA TYR A 136 11.79 6.42 6.01
C TYR A 136 11.02 7.51 6.77
N GLY A 137 10.48 7.19 7.92
CA GLY A 137 9.70 8.12 8.74
C GLY A 137 8.31 7.59 9.06
N LEU A 138 7.28 8.43 8.95
CA LEU A 138 5.90 8.03 9.26
C LEU A 138 5.36 6.97 8.31
N PHE A 139 5.78 6.98 7.05
CA PHE A 139 5.43 5.94 6.09
C PHE A 139 6.10 4.60 6.44
N THR A 140 5.38 3.50 6.26
CA THR A 140 5.81 2.18 6.74
C THR A 140 6.87 1.49 5.88
N GLY A 141 6.94 1.83 4.59
CA GLY A 141 7.72 1.07 3.60
C GLY A 141 9.21 0.95 3.90
N GLY A 142 9.84 2.06 4.27
CA GLY A 142 11.27 2.10 4.54
C GLY A 142 11.67 1.22 5.71
N LEU A 143 11.12 1.50 6.89
CA LEU A 143 11.47 0.75 8.11
C LEU A 143 10.99 -0.71 8.05
N GLY A 144 9.85 -0.97 7.43
CA GLY A 144 9.36 -2.34 7.27
C GLY A 144 10.33 -3.23 6.49
N ALA A 145 10.79 -2.78 5.34
CA ALA A 145 11.78 -3.49 4.55
C ALA A 145 13.14 -3.57 5.26
N HIS A 146 13.56 -2.47 5.87
CA HIS A 146 14.84 -2.34 6.59
C HIS A 146 15.03 -3.45 7.63
N TYR A 147 14.11 -3.58 8.57
CA TYR A 147 14.21 -4.57 9.63
C TYR A 147 14.05 -6.01 9.12
N GLY A 148 13.33 -6.20 8.03
CA GLY A 148 13.28 -7.50 7.36
C GLY A 148 14.62 -7.95 6.80
N VAL A 149 15.34 -7.05 6.15
CA VAL A 149 16.69 -7.32 5.64
C VAL A 149 17.66 -7.65 6.78
N GLU A 150 17.63 -6.86 7.86
CA GLU A 150 18.46 -7.12 9.04
C GLU A 150 18.12 -8.47 9.69
N ASN A 151 16.83 -8.78 9.85
CA ASN A 151 16.40 -10.03 10.47
C ASN A 151 16.84 -11.27 9.67
N LEU A 152 16.80 -11.16 8.35
CA LEU A 152 17.30 -12.21 7.46
C LEU A 152 18.82 -12.39 7.59
N GLY A 153 19.54 -11.36 7.97
CA GLY A 153 21.00 -11.37 8.13
C GLY A 153 21.76 -10.80 6.94
N ALA A 154 21.07 -10.20 5.96
CA ALA A 154 21.71 -9.47 4.86
C ALA A 154 22.12 -8.05 5.32
N THR A 155 22.98 -7.40 4.55
CA THR A 155 23.35 -6.02 4.79
C THR A 155 22.32 -5.09 4.21
N VAL A 156 21.75 -4.18 5.03
CA VAL A 156 20.81 -3.17 4.56
C VAL A 156 21.50 -1.83 4.33
N ILE A 157 21.18 -1.18 3.22
CA ILE A 157 21.58 0.20 2.93
C ILE A 157 20.31 1.06 2.94
N PRO A 158 20.15 1.95 3.93
CA PRO A 158 18.95 2.79 4.04
C PRO A 158 19.03 4.00 3.10
N THR A 159 18.90 3.76 1.82
CA THR A 159 19.05 4.76 0.77
C THR A 159 17.96 5.81 0.81
N SER A 160 16.73 5.41 1.22
CA SER A 160 15.55 6.25 1.20
C SER A 160 15.23 6.76 -0.21
N THR A 161 14.54 7.89 -0.33
CA THR A 161 14.12 8.48 -1.61
C THR A 161 14.98 9.67 -2.00
N GLY A 162 15.00 10.02 -3.27
CA GLY A 162 15.74 11.16 -3.82
C GLY A 162 17.14 10.81 -4.28
N ASN A 163 17.80 11.76 -4.91
CA ASN A 163 19.16 11.70 -5.43
C ASN A 163 19.55 10.38 -6.14
N THR A 164 18.88 10.09 -7.25
CA THR A 164 19.01 8.82 -7.98
C THR A 164 20.42 8.58 -8.52
N GLU A 165 21.14 9.60 -8.94
CA GLU A 165 22.53 9.45 -9.39
C GLU A 165 23.44 8.98 -8.26
N LYS A 166 23.27 9.52 -7.05
CA LYS A 166 23.97 9.06 -5.85
C LYS A 166 23.63 7.61 -5.54
N HIS A 167 22.36 7.24 -5.68
CA HIS A 167 21.93 5.87 -5.46
C HIS A 167 22.64 4.91 -6.43
N ILE A 168 22.72 5.25 -7.70
CA ILE A 168 23.46 4.44 -8.69
C ILE A 168 24.93 4.28 -8.32
N ARG A 169 25.59 5.35 -7.88
CA ARG A 169 26.96 5.27 -7.39
C ARG A 169 27.10 4.30 -6.22
N LEU A 170 26.18 4.37 -5.25
CA LEU A 170 26.18 3.45 -4.11
C LEU A 170 25.96 2.01 -4.54
N ILE A 171 25.08 1.76 -5.51
CA ILE A 171 24.85 0.41 -6.05
C ILE A 171 26.16 -0.18 -6.59
N ARG A 172 26.96 0.61 -7.29
CA ARG A 172 28.25 0.19 -7.82
C ARG A 172 29.30 0.02 -6.72
N ASP A 173 29.49 1.05 -5.92
CA ASP A 173 30.57 1.11 -4.92
C ASP A 173 30.39 0.08 -3.80
N LEU A 174 29.16 -0.13 -3.34
CA LEU A 174 28.82 -1.05 -2.26
C LEU A 174 28.40 -2.43 -2.78
N LYS A 175 28.44 -2.65 -4.09
CA LYS A 175 28.03 -3.92 -4.73
C LYS A 175 26.64 -4.37 -4.29
N ILE A 176 25.70 -3.44 -4.30
CA ILE A 176 24.31 -3.70 -3.94
C ILE A 176 23.72 -4.70 -4.91
N SER A 177 23.18 -5.81 -4.40
CA SER A 177 22.60 -6.91 -5.16
C SER A 177 21.08 -6.94 -5.17
N GLY A 178 20.43 -6.23 -4.26
CA GLY A 178 18.99 -6.15 -4.18
C GLY A 178 18.48 -4.75 -3.90
N ILE A 179 17.26 -4.48 -4.34
CA ILE A 179 16.60 -3.18 -4.14
C ILE A 179 15.12 -3.36 -3.81
N ALA A 180 14.63 -2.58 -2.84
CA ALA A 180 13.20 -2.42 -2.58
C ALA A 180 12.78 -0.99 -2.93
N CYS A 181 11.83 -0.84 -3.84
CA CYS A 181 11.32 0.46 -4.26
C CYS A 181 9.97 0.31 -4.99
N THR A 182 9.38 1.43 -5.38
CA THR A 182 8.22 1.38 -6.28
C THR A 182 8.64 0.93 -7.67
N PRO A 183 7.75 0.26 -8.43
CA PRO A 183 8.05 -0.11 -9.82
C PRO A 183 8.42 1.08 -10.71
N SER A 184 7.72 2.20 -10.56
CA SER A 184 8.01 3.42 -11.34
C SER A 184 9.39 3.98 -11.01
N TYR A 185 9.84 3.92 -9.76
CA TYR A 185 11.19 4.33 -9.39
C TYR A 185 12.26 3.42 -10.02
N ALA A 186 12.00 2.12 -10.09
CA ALA A 186 12.90 1.18 -10.76
C ALA A 186 13.12 1.54 -12.24
N LEU A 187 12.05 1.92 -12.95
CA LEU A 187 12.15 2.41 -14.32
C LEU A 187 12.91 3.75 -14.42
N TYR A 188 12.67 4.65 -13.46
CA TYR A 188 13.41 5.91 -13.40
C TYR A 188 14.91 5.69 -13.10
N LEU A 189 15.22 4.73 -12.25
CA LEU A 189 16.61 4.31 -11.98
C LEU A 189 17.27 3.82 -13.27
N ALA A 190 16.59 2.98 -14.04
CA ALA A 190 17.09 2.49 -15.33
C ALA A 190 17.34 3.64 -16.33
N GLU A 191 16.42 4.58 -16.40
CA GLU A 191 16.56 5.76 -17.24
C GLU A 191 17.74 6.65 -16.82
N THR A 192 17.93 6.83 -15.52
CA THR A 192 19.06 7.59 -14.98
C THR A 192 20.39 6.87 -15.26
N LEU A 193 20.40 5.55 -15.17
CA LEU A 193 21.55 4.72 -15.52
C LEU A 193 21.98 4.99 -16.99
N ASP A 194 21.03 4.98 -17.91
CA ASP A 194 21.26 5.29 -19.32
C ASP A 194 21.84 6.71 -19.51
N LYS A 195 21.28 7.69 -18.81
CA LYS A 195 21.77 9.09 -18.85
C LYS A 195 23.20 9.25 -18.34
N MET A 196 23.62 8.39 -17.43
CA MET A 196 24.98 8.35 -16.90
C MET A 196 25.96 7.59 -17.83
N GLY A 197 25.48 7.08 -18.96
CA GLY A 197 26.27 6.28 -19.87
C GLY A 197 26.61 4.89 -19.34
N LEU A 198 25.82 4.38 -18.42
CA LEU A 198 25.98 3.08 -17.77
C LEU A 198 24.91 2.11 -18.27
N SER A 199 25.15 0.82 -18.05
CA SER A 199 24.21 -0.24 -18.36
C SER A 199 24.09 -1.23 -17.18
N LYS A 200 23.21 -2.21 -17.31
CA LYS A 200 23.05 -3.27 -16.30
C LYS A 200 24.32 -4.05 -16.00
N GLU A 201 25.26 -4.10 -16.97
CA GLU A 201 26.56 -4.74 -16.80
C GLU A 201 27.48 -3.98 -15.84
N ASP A 202 27.22 -2.69 -15.63
CA ASP A 202 27.99 -1.83 -14.72
C ASP A 202 27.49 -1.91 -13.27
N ILE A 203 26.36 -2.60 -13.04
CA ILE A 203 25.75 -2.77 -11.73
C ILE A 203 25.47 -4.26 -11.47
N GLY A 204 25.51 -4.64 -10.20
CA GLY A 204 25.34 -6.05 -9.79
C GLY A 204 23.97 -6.37 -9.22
N LEU A 205 22.91 -5.64 -9.62
CA LEU A 205 21.56 -5.91 -9.14
C LEU A 205 21.08 -7.27 -9.62
N ARG A 206 20.52 -8.05 -8.70
CA ARG A 206 20.02 -9.40 -8.95
C ARG A 206 18.53 -9.55 -8.59
N ILE A 207 18.06 -8.82 -7.57
CA ILE A 207 16.73 -8.95 -7.00
C ILE A 207 16.10 -7.57 -6.84
N GLY A 208 14.82 -7.45 -7.24
CA GLY A 208 13.98 -6.30 -6.95
C GLY A 208 12.71 -6.71 -6.22
N ALA A 209 12.41 -6.03 -5.11
CA ALA A 209 11.14 -6.14 -4.39
C ALA A 209 10.33 -4.86 -4.69
N PHE A 210 9.28 -4.99 -5.46
CA PHE A 210 8.51 -3.86 -5.99
C PHE A 210 7.08 -3.87 -5.46
N GLY A 211 6.64 -2.75 -4.91
CA GLY A 211 5.30 -2.60 -4.36
C GLY A 211 4.94 -1.15 -4.11
N ALA A 212 3.89 -0.95 -3.34
CA ALA A 212 3.28 0.33 -2.98
C ALA A 212 2.49 0.99 -4.13
N GLU A 213 2.57 0.48 -5.34
CA GLU A 213 1.76 0.92 -6.48
C GLU A 213 1.45 -0.27 -7.41
N PRO A 214 0.35 -0.22 -8.19
CA PRO A 214 0.08 -1.24 -9.19
C PRO A 214 1.11 -1.22 -10.32
N TRP A 215 1.45 -2.39 -10.84
CA TRP A 215 2.35 -2.54 -11.98
C TRP A 215 2.00 -3.78 -12.81
N THR A 216 2.41 -3.74 -14.08
CA THR A 216 2.02 -4.73 -15.09
C THR A 216 3.15 -5.71 -15.38
N ASP A 217 2.83 -6.82 -16.05
CA ASP A 217 3.85 -7.75 -16.55
C ASP A 217 4.78 -7.09 -17.57
N ASN A 218 4.27 -6.16 -18.36
CA ASN A 218 5.12 -5.41 -19.29
C ASN A 218 6.12 -4.52 -18.57
N MET A 219 5.72 -3.86 -17.48
CA MET A 219 6.63 -3.12 -16.61
C MET A 219 7.68 -4.03 -15.98
N ARG A 220 7.27 -5.21 -15.52
CA ARG A 220 8.20 -6.21 -14.98
C ARG A 220 9.27 -6.58 -15.99
N LYS A 221 8.88 -6.92 -17.20
CA LYS A 221 9.82 -7.28 -18.28
C LYS A 221 10.80 -6.16 -18.58
N GLU A 222 10.30 -4.94 -18.68
CA GLU A 222 11.14 -3.77 -18.93
C GLU A 222 12.15 -3.53 -17.80
N ILE A 223 11.70 -3.60 -16.54
CA ILE A 223 12.57 -3.44 -15.36
C ILE A 223 13.63 -4.53 -15.33
N GLU A 224 13.22 -5.79 -15.49
CA GLU A 224 14.12 -6.95 -15.46
C GLU A 224 15.18 -6.87 -16.57
N GLU A 225 14.76 -6.48 -17.77
CA GLU A 225 15.68 -6.35 -18.92
C GLU A 225 16.66 -5.20 -18.74
N ARG A 226 16.19 -4.03 -18.31
CA ARG A 226 17.02 -2.82 -18.21
C ARG A 226 17.95 -2.81 -17.01
N LEU A 227 17.56 -3.42 -15.89
CA LEU A 227 18.36 -3.45 -14.67
C LEU A 227 19.10 -4.77 -14.44
N GLY A 228 18.80 -5.82 -15.22
CA GLY A 228 19.46 -7.11 -15.10
C GLY A 228 19.09 -7.87 -13.81
N LEU A 229 17.94 -7.60 -13.26
CA LEU A 229 17.44 -8.24 -12.02
C LEU A 229 16.18 -9.04 -12.28
N LYS A 230 15.78 -9.83 -11.30
CA LYS A 230 14.45 -10.47 -11.26
C LYS A 230 13.55 -9.70 -10.29
N GLY A 231 12.40 -9.27 -10.78
CA GLY A 231 11.47 -8.42 -10.04
C GLY A 231 10.32 -9.20 -9.44
N TYR A 232 10.01 -8.95 -8.17
CA TYR A 232 8.95 -9.61 -7.43
C TYR A 232 7.98 -8.59 -6.86
N ASN A 233 6.70 -8.93 -6.90
CA ASN A 233 5.66 -8.13 -6.28
C ASN A 233 5.63 -8.36 -4.77
N ILE A 234 5.55 -7.27 -4.01
CA ILE A 234 5.29 -7.28 -2.58
C ILE A 234 4.12 -6.37 -2.28
N TYR A 235 3.19 -6.84 -1.47
CA TYR A 235 1.96 -6.13 -1.14
C TYR A 235 1.84 -5.90 0.36
N GLY A 236 1.34 -4.75 0.71
CA GLY A 236 0.99 -4.40 2.07
C GLY A 236 0.31 -3.04 2.13
N LEU A 237 -0.21 -2.72 3.30
CA LEU A 237 -0.81 -1.41 3.60
C LEU A 237 -0.59 -1.10 5.07
N SER A 238 -0.45 0.17 5.39
CA SER A 238 -0.11 0.64 6.74
C SER A 238 -1.06 0.11 7.81
N GLU A 239 -2.34 0.01 7.49
CA GLU A 239 -3.40 -0.41 8.41
C GLU A 239 -3.29 -1.90 8.79
N ILE A 240 -2.68 -2.70 7.94
CA ILE A 240 -2.50 -4.15 8.15
C ILE A 240 -1.03 -4.47 8.45
N MET A 241 -0.18 -4.35 7.46
CA MET A 241 1.27 -4.49 7.53
C MET A 241 1.85 -3.97 6.20
N GLY A 242 2.68 -2.99 6.24
CA GLY A 242 3.09 -2.37 4.99
C GLY A 242 4.59 -2.10 4.86
N PRO A 243 5.30 -2.96 4.15
CA PRO A 243 4.94 -4.19 3.43
C PRO A 243 4.95 -5.43 4.32
N GLY A 244 4.56 -6.59 3.76
CA GLY A 244 4.68 -7.87 4.44
C GLY A 244 3.41 -8.72 4.49
N VAL A 245 2.30 -8.25 3.89
CA VAL A 245 1.05 -9.02 3.85
C VAL A 245 1.16 -10.16 2.86
N SER A 246 1.63 -9.89 1.66
CA SER A 246 1.81 -10.92 0.62
C SER A 246 3.01 -10.64 -0.27
N TYR A 247 3.48 -11.67 -0.94
CA TYR A 247 4.71 -11.66 -1.73
C TYR A 247 4.69 -12.75 -2.80
N GLU A 248 5.27 -12.46 -3.94
CA GLU A 248 5.51 -13.48 -4.96
C GLU A 248 6.65 -14.41 -4.56
N CYS A 249 6.60 -15.64 -5.06
CA CYS A 249 7.73 -16.56 -5.02
C CYS A 249 8.47 -16.58 -6.38
N GLN A 250 9.43 -17.47 -6.55
CA GLN A 250 10.21 -17.61 -7.78
C GLN A 250 9.35 -17.92 -9.01
N GLU A 251 8.16 -18.45 -8.83
CA GLU A 251 7.23 -18.77 -9.92
C GLU A 251 6.59 -17.51 -10.53
N GLN A 252 6.60 -16.39 -9.81
CA GLN A 252 5.99 -15.10 -10.23
C GLN A 252 4.52 -15.25 -10.70
N ASN A 253 3.79 -16.13 -10.04
CA ASN A 253 2.39 -16.48 -10.38
C ASN A 253 1.47 -16.29 -9.17
N GLY A 254 1.12 -15.06 -8.91
CA GLY A 254 0.33 -14.67 -7.74
C GLY A 254 1.17 -14.52 -6.47
N SER A 255 0.63 -13.79 -5.51
CA SER A 255 1.31 -13.46 -4.26
C SER A 255 0.81 -14.32 -3.11
N HIS A 256 1.72 -15.02 -2.44
CA HIS A 256 1.42 -15.79 -1.24
C HIS A 256 1.06 -14.86 -0.09
N ILE A 257 -0.04 -15.11 0.58
CA ILE A 257 -0.48 -14.34 1.75
C ILE A 257 0.12 -14.97 3.00
N ASN A 258 0.64 -14.14 3.91
CA ASN A 258 1.04 -14.56 5.25
C ASN A 258 -0.21 -14.75 6.11
N GLU A 259 -1.01 -15.76 5.78
CA GLU A 259 -2.36 -15.95 6.29
C GLU A 259 -2.44 -16.51 7.70
N ASP A 260 -1.34 -16.90 8.28
CA ASP A 260 -1.24 -17.17 9.72
C ASP A 260 -1.32 -15.88 10.55
N HIS A 261 -1.03 -14.74 9.95
CA HIS A 261 -1.13 -13.41 10.56
C HIS A 261 -2.24 -12.55 9.97
N PHE A 262 -2.54 -12.69 8.67
CA PHE A 262 -3.49 -11.83 7.95
C PHE A 262 -4.50 -12.69 7.20
N TYR A 263 -5.70 -12.79 7.72
CA TYR A 263 -6.74 -13.63 7.10
C TYR A 263 -7.43 -12.87 5.97
N PRO A 264 -7.39 -13.40 4.74
CA PRO A 264 -7.98 -12.74 3.58
C PRO A 264 -9.43 -13.17 3.34
N GLU A 265 -10.25 -12.24 2.89
CA GLU A 265 -11.57 -12.49 2.31
C GLU A 265 -11.69 -11.69 1.03
N ILE A 266 -12.51 -12.18 0.12
CA ILE A 266 -13.02 -11.39 -1.02
C ILE A 266 -14.51 -11.17 -0.78
N ILE A 267 -14.95 -9.93 -0.92
CA ILE A 267 -16.37 -9.57 -0.78
C ILE A 267 -16.88 -8.85 -2.02
N ASN A 268 -18.19 -8.91 -2.22
CA ASN A 268 -18.87 -8.01 -3.14
C ASN A 268 -18.89 -6.60 -2.51
N PRO A 269 -18.33 -5.57 -3.14
CA PRO A 269 -18.24 -4.23 -2.54
C PRO A 269 -19.60 -3.54 -2.33
N GLU A 270 -20.66 -4.00 -2.99
CA GLU A 270 -22.01 -3.45 -2.87
C GLU A 270 -22.85 -4.20 -1.83
N THR A 271 -22.88 -5.53 -1.93
CA THR A 271 -23.70 -6.37 -1.03
C THR A 271 -22.97 -6.74 0.26
N LEU A 272 -21.65 -6.63 0.30
CA LEU A 272 -20.75 -7.02 1.40
C LEU A 272 -20.71 -8.53 1.68
N GLU A 273 -21.29 -9.32 0.81
CA GLU A 273 -21.24 -10.79 0.92
C GLU A 273 -19.86 -11.31 0.56
N GLN A 274 -19.40 -12.31 1.33
CA GLN A 274 -18.15 -13.02 1.03
C GLN A 274 -18.32 -13.82 -0.27
N LEU A 275 -17.33 -13.72 -1.14
CA LEU A 275 -17.28 -14.42 -2.42
C LEU A 275 -16.30 -15.59 -2.37
N PRO A 276 -16.52 -16.66 -3.14
CA PRO A 276 -15.63 -17.81 -3.19
C PRO A 276 -14.31 -17.49 -3.89
N TYR A 277 -13.30 -18.33 -3.66
CA TYR A 277 -12.06 -18.31 -4.42
C TYR A 277 -12.30 -18.39 -5.93
N GLY A 278 -11.47 -17.73 -6.70
CA GLY A 278 -11.63 -17.63 -8.16
C GLY A 278 -12.55 -16.50 -8.62
N THR A 279 -13.23 -15.81 -7.70
CA THR A 279 -14.12 -14.68 -8.01
C THR A 279 -13.42 -13.36 -7.67
N GLN A 280 -13.49 -12.41 -8.59
CA GLN A 280 -12.98 -11.06 -8.35
C GLN A 280 -13.93 -10.28 -7.41
N GLY A 281 -13.35 -9.58 -6.45
CA GLY A 281 -14.08 -8.72 -5.54
C GLY A 281 -13.12 -7.84 -4.73
N GLU A 282 -13.66 -7.21 -3.71
CA GLU A 282 -12.88 -6.37 -2.80
C GLU A 282 -12.15 -7.22 -1.76
N LEU A 283 -10.84 -6.97 -1.64
CA LEU A 283 -9.98 -7.65 -0.67
C LEU A 283 -10.21 -7.09 0.73
N VAL A 284 -10.37 -8.00 1.69
CA VAL A 284 -10.59 -7.69 3.10
C VAL A 284 -9.59 -8.48 3.93
N PHE A 285 -8.98 -7.84 4.94
CA PHE A 285 -8.06 -8.50 5.86
C PHE A 285 -8.48 -8.35 7.31
N THR A 286 -8.30 -9.43 8.06
CA THR A 286 -8.32 -9.42 9.52
C THR A 286 -6.91 -9.71 10.05
N THR A 287 -6.41 -8.85 10.94
CA THR A 287 -5.10 -9.03 11.56
C THR A 287 -5.21 -9.99 12.74
N LEU A 288 -4.78 -11.23 12.56
CA LEU A 288 -4.98 -12.28 13.58
C LEU A 288 -4.06 -12.15 14.80
N THR A 289 -2.89 -11.49 14.65
CA THR A 289 -1.85 -11.48 15.68
C THR A 289 -1.38 -10.10 16.11
N LYS A 290 -1.91 -9.03 15.51
CA LYS A 290 -1.56 -7.67 15.94
C LYS A 290 -2.07 -7.38 17.35
N GLU A 291 -1.23 -6.71 18.14
CA GLU A 291 -1.54 -6.34 19.52
C GLU A 291 -1.86 -4.86 19.68
N GLY A 292 -1.13 -3.98 18.99
CA GLY A 292 -1.27 -2.54 19.16
C GLY A 292 -2.62 -2.02 18.67
N MET A 293 -2.84 -2.14 17.39
CA MET A 293 -4.08 -1.69 16.72
C MET A 293 -4.58 -2.78 15.75
N PRO A 294 -5.14 -3.87 16.27
CA PRO A 294 -5.71 -4.91 15.42
C PRO A 294 -6.97 -4.41 14.71
N VAL A 295 -7.25 -4.96 13.53
CA VAL A 295 -8.45 -4.65 12.77
C VAL A 295 -9.21 -5.92 12.42
N LEU A 296 -10.54 -5.85 12.55
CA LEU A 296 -11.47 -6.88 12.11
C LEU A 296 -11.99 -6.52 10.72
N ARG A 297 -11.89 -7.45 9.78
CA ARG A 297 -12.48 -7.36 8.44
C ARG A 297 -12.29 -5.98 7.80
N TYR A 298 -11.02 -5.57 7.71
CA TYR A 298 -10.66 -4.27 7.14
C TYR A 298 -10.85 -4.26 5.63
N ARG A 299 -11.69 -3.36 5.14
CA ARG A 299 -11.96 -3.17 3.72
C ARG A 299 -10.83 -2.37 3.08
N THR A 300 -10.02 -3.06 2.26
CA THR A 300 -8.86 -2.43 1.60
C THR A 300 -9.25 -1.54 0.44
N LYS A 301 -10.44 -1.76 -0.14
CA LYS A 301 -10.89 -1.17 -1.41
C LYS A 301 -10.12 -1.66 -2.63
N ASP A 302 -9.12 -2.51 -2.47
CA ASP A 302 -8.41 -3.14 -3.58
C ASP A 302 -9.23 -4.28 -4.17
N LEU A 303 -9.30 -4.35 -5.49
CA LEU A 303 -10.01 -5.40 -6.22
C LEU A 303 -9.01 -6.45 -6.69
N CYS A 304 -9.24 -7.69 -6.31
CA CYS A 304 -8.43 -8.82 -6.77
C CYS A 304 -9.21 -10.15 -6.64
N THR A 305 -8.52 -11.25 -6.96
CA THR A 305 -9.04 -12.61 -6.84
C THR A 305 -8.13 -13.41 -5.93
N LEU A 306 -8.70 -14.27 -5.08
CA LEU A 306 -7.97 -15.22 -4.26
C LEU A 306 -7.96 -16.61 -4.90
N TYR A 307 -6.85 -17.32 -4.76
CA TYR A 307 -6.64 -18.66 -5.29
C TYR A 307 -6.05 -19.57 -4.21
N ASP A 308 -6.54 -20.81 -4.14
CA ASP A 308 -6.06 -21.84 -3.19
C ASP A 308 -5.31 -22.99 -3.87
N GLU A 309 -5.01 -22.85 -5.15
CA GLU A 309 -4.29 -23.86 -5.92
C GLU A 309 -2.86 -24.06 -5.42
N PRO A 310 -2.36 -25.31 -5.43
CA PRO A 310 -0.98 -25.57 -5.04
C PRO A 310 0.03 -24.80 -5.88
N CYS A 311 1.11 -24.33 -5.24
CA CYS A 311 2.22 -23.68 -5.93
C CYS A 311 3.43 -24.61 -6.04
N ALA A 312 4.08 -24.60 -7.19
CA ALA A 312 5.30 -25.38 -7.44
C ALA A 312 6.44 -25.05 -6.47
N CYS A 313 6.42 -23.89 -5.82
CA CYS A 313 7.43 -23.52 -4.83
C CYS A 313 7.34 -24.31 -3.51
N GLY A 314 6.26 -25.05 -3.30
CA GLY A 314 6.01 -25.85 -2.09
C GLY A 314 5.25 -25.13 -0.98
N ARG A 315 5.02 -23.82 -1.11
CA ARG A 315 4.16 -23.07 -0.17
C ARG A 315 2.70 -23.46 -0.37
N THR A 316 1.98 -23.52 0.74
CA THR A 316 0.57 -23.95 0.77
C THR A 316 -0.42 -22.81 0.99
N SER A 317 0.08 -21.60 1.17
CA SER A 317 -0.76 -20.44 1.45
C SER A 317 -1.66 -20.06 0.26
N VAL A 318 -2.82 -19.50 0.59
CA VAL A 318 -3.68 -18.82 -0.37
C VAL A 318 -2.88 -17.73 -1.07
N LYS A 319 -3.07 -17.61 -2.38
CA LYS A 319 -2.46 -16.56 -3.19
C LYS A 319 -3.50 -15.52 -3.60
N MET A 320 -3.07 -14.28 -3.70
CA MET A 320 -3.83 -13.23 -4.34
C MET A 320 -3.27 -12.94 -5.73
N GLY A 321 -4.17 -12.68 -6.67
CA GLY A 321 -3.81 -12.19 -7.99
C GLY A 321 -3.35 -10.74 -7.93
N ARG A 322 -3.06 -10.17 -9.09
CA ARG A 322 -2.74 -8.74 -9.20
C ARG A 322 -3.93 -7.89 -8.76
N ILE A 323 -3.62 -6.74 -8.18
CA ILE A 323 -4.64 -5.72 -7.91
C ILE A 323 -5.10 -5.17 -9.27
N MET A 324 -6.39 -5.35 -9.56
CA MET A 324 -7.01 -4.98 -10.84
C MET A 324 -7.55 -3.55 -10.85
N GLY A 325 -7.61 -2.92 -9.69
CA GLY A 325 -8.15 -1.59 -9.50
C GLY A 325 -8.64 -1.40 -8.08
N ARG A 326 -9.46 -0.38 -7.86
CA ARG A 326 -10.06 -0.08 -6.56
C ARG A 326 -11.56 0.09 -6.70
N SER A 327 -12.29 -0.24 -5.65
CA SER A 327 -13.74 -0.01 -5.55
C SER A 327 -14.09 1.45 -5.23
N ASP A 328 -13.10 2.28 -4.86
CA ASP A 328 -13.21 3.72 -4.69
C ASP A 328 -12.38 4.45 -5.79
N ASP A 329 -12.34 5.77 -5.73
CA ASP A 329 -11.62 6.62 -6.68
C ASP A 329 -10.21 7.04 -6.21
N MET A 330 -9.67 6.37 -5.20
CA MET A 330 -8.31 6.63 -4.73
C MET A 330 -7.28 6.34 -5.82
N LEU A 331 -6.36 7.28 -5.99
CA LEU A 331 -5.21 7.14 -6.87
C LEU A 331 -3.95 6.82 -6.06
N ILE A 332 -3.09 5.98 -6.61
CA ILE A 332 -1.74 5.80 -6.08
C ILE A 332 -0.77 6.43 -7.08
N ILE A 333 -0.06 7.46 -6.65
CA ILE A 333 0.86 8.24 -7.47
C ILE A 333 2.21 8.26 -6.78
N ARG A 334 3.21 7.67 -7.42
CA ARG A 334 4.56 7.53 -6.85
C ARG A 334 4.56 6.94 -5.43
N GLY A 335 3.73 5.92 -5.21
CA GLY A 335 3.58 5.25 -3.92
C GLY A 335 2.78 6.04 -2.88
N ILE A 336 2.20 7.17 -3.24
CA ILE A 336 1.40 8.01 -2.33
C ILE A 336 -0.06 7.93 -2.71
N ASN A 337 -0.92 7.74 -1.71
CA ASN A 337 -2.37 7.72 -1.89
C ASN A 337 -2.89 9.14 -2.09
N VAL A 338 -3.59 9.36 -3.19
CA VAL A 338 -4.22 10.64 -3.52
C VAL A 338 -5.71 10.41 -3.71
N PHE A 339 -6.51 11.16 -2.98
CA PHE A 339 -7.96 11.12 -3.12
C PHE A 339 -8.46 12.40 -3.78
N PRO A 340 -9.38 12.32 -4.75
CA PRO A 340 -10.02 13.51 -5.32
C PRO A 340 -10.60 14.44 -4.27
N SER A 341 -11.15 13.91 -3.18
CA SER A 341 -11.68 14.69 -2.06
C SER A 341 -10.65 15.60 -1.37
N GLN A 342 -9.36 15.18 -1.33
CA GLN A 342 -8.29 16.04 -0.80
C GLN A 342 -8.08 17.27 -1.67
N VAL A 343 -8.09 17.09 -2.97
CA VAL A 343 -7.95 18.19 -3.94
C VAL A 343 -9.15 19.11 -3.86
N GLU A 344 -10.34 18.56 -3.83
CA GLU A 344 -11.59 19.32 -3.70
C GLU A 344 -11.60 20.20 -2.45
N SER A 345 -11.19 19.65 -1.31
CA SER A 345 -11.18 20.41 -0.07
C SER A 345 -10.21 21.59 -0.11
N VAL A 346 -9.07 21.46 -0.78
CA VAL A 346 -8.13 22.56 -0.99
C VAL A 346 -8.75 23.63 -1.90
N ILE A 347 -9.35 23.21 -3.01
CA ILE A 347 -10.01 24.12 -3.96
C ILE A 347 -11.10 24.93 -3.26
N LEU A 348 -11.92 24.28 -2.42
CA LEU A 348 -13.01 24.94 -1.70
C LEU A 348 -12.53 25.97 -0.67
N THR A 349 -11.26 25.95 -0.25
CA THR A 349 -10.69 26.99 0.62
C THR A 349 -10.28 28.25 -0.12
N MET A 350 -10.25 28.21 -1.44
CA MET A 350 -9.79 29.33 -2.28
C MET A 350 -10.97 29.96 -3.03
N PRO A 351 -11.32 31.21 -2.71
CA PRO A 351 -12.50 31.86 -3.30
C PRO A 351 -12.39 32.15 -4.81
N GLU A 352 -11.18 32.08 -5.37
CA GLU A 352 -10.90 32.30 -6.77
C GLU A 352 -11.40 31.20 -7.70
N PHE A 353 -11.64 29.98 -7.13
CA PHE A 353 -11.96 28.79 -7.92
C PHE A 353 -13.39 28.32 -7.75
N GLU A 354 -13.96 27.82 -8.85
CA GLU A 354 -15.17 27.01 -8.82
C GLU A 354 -14.87 25.61 -8.30
N PRO A 355 -15.87 24.89 -7.76
CA PRO A 355 -15.68 23.51 -7.31
C PRO A 355 -15.59 22.50 -8.46
N GLN A 356 -15.33 22.97 -9.65
CA GLN A 356 -15.20 22.15 -10.86
C GLN A 356 -13.72 21.89 -11.14
N TYR A 357 -13.35 20.63 -11.11
CA TYR A 357 -11.96 20.20 -11.29
C TYR A 357 -11.88 18.82 -11.94
N MET A 358 -10.71 18.53 -12.48
CA MET A 358 -10.36 17.22 -13.04
C MET A 358 -8.93 16.87 -12.68
N LEU A 359 -8.72 15.67 -12.24
CA LEU A 359 -7.39 15.11 -12.02
C LEU A 359 -6.98 14.31 -13.26
N VAL A 360 -5.87 14.66 -13.86
CA VAL A 360 -5.32 13.93 -15.00
C VAL A 360 -4.01 13.29 -14.56
N VAL A 361 -3.96 11.96 -14.61
CA VAL A 361 -2.79 11.18 -14.22
C VAL A 361 -2.16 10.58 -15.46
N ASP A 362 -0.90 10.89 -15.68
CA ASP A 362 -0.09 10.36 -16.78
C ASP A 362 1.17 9.70 -16.24
N ARG A 363 1.82 8.94 -17.11
CA ARG A 363 3.16 8.42 -16.86
C ARG A 363 4.09 8.96 -17.94
N LYS A 364 5.02 9.81 -17.52
CA LYS A 364 6.03 10.43 -18.41
C LYS A 364 7.42 10.07 -17.91
N ASN A 365 8.27 9.61 -18.82
CA ASN A 365 9.64 9.20 -18.47
C ASN A 365 9.68 8.26 -17.26
N ASN A 366 8.78 7.29 -17.25
CA ASN A 366 8.61 6.29 -16.19
C ASN A 366 8.25 6.85 -14.80
N LEU A 367 7.82 8.10 -14.73
CA LEU A 367 7.29 8.72 -13.50
C LEU A 367 5.84 9.10 -13.69
N ASP A 368 5.06 8.82 -12.65
CA ASP A 368 3.68 9.28 -12.60
C ASP A 368 3.62 10.78 -12.38
N THR A 369 2.75 11.43 -13.12
CA THR A 369 2.49 12.86 -13.01
C THR A 369 1.02 13.11 -12.70
N LEU A 370 0.76 14.09 -11.85
CA LEU A 370 -0.57 14.55 -11.52
C LEU A 370 -0.76 15.96 -12.03
N GLN A 371 -1.77 16.18 -12.87
CA GLN A 371 -2.25 17.51 -13.25
C GLN A 371 -3.62 17.73 -12.61
N VAL A 372 -3.79 18.89 -11.99
CA VAL A 372 -5.07 19.35 -11.45
C VAL A 372 -5.59 20.46 -12.35
N GLN A 373 -6.66 20.19 -13.08
CA GLN A 373 -7.40 21.17 -13.86
C GLN A 373 -8.51 21.74 -13.01
N VAL A 374 -8.59 23.05 -12.87
CA VAL A 374 -9.59 23.73 -12.05
C VAL A 374 -10.12 24.97 -12.74
N GLU A 375 -11.43 25.19 -12.66
CA GLU A 375 -12.04 26.39 -13.21
C GLU A 375 -11.81 27.59 -12.31
N VAL A 376 -11.39 28.69 -12.91
CA VAL A 376 -11.33 30.00 -12.25
C VAL A 376 -12.72 30.63 -12.31
N ARG A 377 -13.17 31.21 -11.20
CA ARG A 377 -14.42 31.97 -11.19
C ARG A 377 -14.33 33.16 -12.13
N ARG A 378 -15.44 33.49 -12.77
CA ARG A 378 -15.50 34.58 -13.76
C ARG A 378 -14.96 35.92 -13.21
N ASP A 379 -15.24 36.23 -11.95
CA ASP A 379 -14.79 37.47 -11.32
C ASP A 379 -13.28 37.55 -11.11
N PHE A 380 -12.59 36.39 -11.08
CA PHE A 380 -11.15 36.27 -10.90
C PHE A 380 -10.41 35.92 -12.19
N PHE A 381 -11.13 35.55 -13.25
CA PHE A 381 -10.53 35.23 -14.54
C PHE A 381 -10.11 36.52 -15.24
N SER A 382 -8.85 36.62 -15.63
CA SER A 382 -8.26 37.85 -16.14
C SER A 382 -7.17 37.55 -17.16
N ASP A 383 -6.90 38.51 -18.04
CA ASP A 383 -5.77 38.46 -18.96
C ASP A 383 -4.46 38.91 -18.30
N ASP A 384 -4.50 39.28 -17.04
CA ASP A 384 -3.29 39.60 -16.25
C ASP A 384 -2.52 38.30 -15.90
N LEU A 385 -1.48 38.05 -16.67
CA LEU A 385 -0.65 36.86 -16.52
C LEU A 385 -0.05 36.74 -15.10
N GLY A 386 0.36 37.86 -14.50
CA GLY A 386 0.93 37.87 -13.16
C GLY A 386 -0.05 37.39 -12.09
N ARG A 387 -1.31 37.83 -12.16
CA ARG A 387 -2.38 37.39 -11.24
C ARG A 387 -2.69 35.90 -11.44
N MET A 388 -2.79 35.46 -12.68
CA MET A 388 -3.07 34.05 -13.00
C MET A 388 -1.95 33.15 -12.52
N LEU A 389 -0.69 33.50 -12.73
CA LEU A 389 0.47 32.74 -12.24
C LEU A 389 0.53 32.71 -10.69
N ALA A 390 0.18 33.80 -10.02
CA ALA A 390 0.11 33.84 -8.55
C ALA A 390 -0.97 32.89 -7.99
N MET A 391 -2.16 32.87 -8.60
CA MET A 391 -3.23 31.93 -8.25
C MET A 391 -2.79 30.47 -8.45
N LYS A 392 -2.21 30.19 -9.59
CA LYS A 392 -1.70 28.86 -9.94
C LYS A 392 -0.67 28.38 -8.91
N LYS A 393 0.29 29.23 -8.56
CA LYS A 393 1.32 28.93 -7.57
C LYS A 393 0.73 28.70 -6.18
N ALA A 394 -0.19 29.55 -5.75
CA ALA A 394 -0.85 29.43 -4.45
C ALA A 394 -1.59 28.10 -4.31
N LEU A 395 -2.33 27.69 -5.35
CA LEU A 395 -3.01 26.39 -5.36
C LEU A 395 -2.01 25.23 -5.36
N ALA A 396 -0.98 25.29 -6.18
CA ALA A 396 0.05 24.25 -6.26
C ALA A 396 0.76 24.06 -4.91
N ASP A 397 1.09 25.14 -4.21
CA ASP A 397 1.74 25.08 -2.89
C ASP A 397 0.82 24.44 -1.83
N LYS A 398 -0.46 24.80 -1.81
CA LYS A 398 -1.45 24.20 -0.91
C LYS A 398 -1.68 22.72 -1.21
N LEU A 399 -1.76 22.34 -2.46
CA LEU A 399 -1.92 20.95 -2.88
C LEU A 399 -0.71 20.12 -2.45
N LYS A 400 0.51 20.64 -2.64
CA LYS A 400 1.73 19.97 -2.21
C LYS A 400 1.76 19.74 -0.70
N SER A 401 1.32 20.70 0.07
CA SER A 401 1.22 20.59 1.53
C SER A 401 0.28 19.48 1.98
N VAL A 402 -0.86 19.33 1.30
CA VAL A 402 -1.89 18.33 1.65
C VAL A 402 -1.57 16.96 1.06
N LEU A 403 -1.12 16.89 -0.19
CA LEU A 403 -0.93 15.64 -0.93
C LEU A 403 0.45 15.00 -0.68
N SER A 404 1.41 15.77 -0.22
CA SER A 404 2.83 15.35 -0.08
C SER A 404 3.51 15.02 -1.41
N ILE A 405 2.88 15.37 -2.53
CA ILE A 405 3.43 15.30 -3.88
C ILE A 405 3.17 16.60 -4.61
N SER A 406 4.00 16.90 -5.61
CA SER A 406 3.78 18.05 -6.48
C SER A 406 2.75 17.72 -7.55
N ALA A 407 1.78 18.62 -7.72
CA ALA A 407 0.82 18.58 -8.80
C ALA A 407 1.08 19.76 -9.76
N ASP A 408 0.94 19.50 -11.06
CA ASP A 408 0.88 20.55 -12.06
C ASP A 408 -0.53 21.13 -12.09
N VAL A 409 -0.68 22.43 -11.87
CA VAL A 409 -1.98 23.09 -11.88
C VAL A 409 -2.24 23.69 -13.25
N LYS A 410 -3.39 23.38 -13.85
CA LYS A 410 -3.87 24.00 -15.07
C LYS A 410 -5.14 24.79 -14.77
N LEU A 411 -5.06 26.11 -14.90
CA LEU A 411 -6.22 26.97 -14.74
C LEU A 411 -7.08 26.87 -15.99
N MET A 412 -8.38 26.61 -15.79
CA MET A 412 -9.36 26.44 -16.85
C MET A 412 -10.29 27.65 -16.89
N GLU A 413 -10.75 28.01 -18.08
CA GLU A 413 -11.74 29.06 -18.26
C GLU A 413 -13.06 28.71 -17.55
N PRO A 414 -13.84 29.73 -17.13
CA PRO A 414 -15.18 29.49 -16.57
C PRO A 414 -16.03 28.64 -17.51
N ASN A 415 -16.78 27.69 -16.94
CA ASN A 415 -17.68 26.77 -17.65
C ASN A 415 -17.02 25.85 -18.69
N SER A 416 -15.70 25.63 -18.62
CA SER A 416 -14.97 24.80 -19.58
C SER A 416 -14.92 23.30 -19.19
N ILE A 417 -15.12 22.97 -17.90
CA ILE A 417 -15.19 21.59 -17.44
C ILE A 417 -16.63 21.09 -17.52
N GLU A 418 -16.82 19.94 -18.14
CA GLU A 418 -18.15 19.34 -18.30
C GLU A 418 -18.82 19.11 -16.94
N ARG A 419 -20.09 19.52 -16.82
CA ARG A 419 -20.93 19.22 -15.66
C ARG A 419 -21.58 17.87 -15.83
N SER A 420 -21.29 16.92 -14.93
CA SER A 420 -21.92 15.61 -14.99
C SER A 420 -23.32 15.63 -14.37
N GLN A 421 -24.26 14.97 -15.04
CA GLN A 421 -25.56 14.64 -14.46
C GLN A 421 -25.39 13.30 -13.70
N GLY A 422 -25.41 13.35 -12.37
CA GLY A 422 -25.21 12.18 -11.52
C GLY A 422 -23.87 12.17 -10.78
N LYS A 423 -23.27 11.00 -10.57
CA LYS A 423 -21.98 10.88 -9.88
C LYS A 423 -20.86 11.51 -10.71
N SER A 424 -20.26 12.57 -10.18
CA SER A 424 -19.21 13.31 -10.87
C SER A 424 -17.96 12.44 -11.07
N LYS A 425 -17.44 12.41 -12.29
CA LYS A 425 -16.15 11.82 -12.60
C LYS A 425 -15.07 12.88 -12.50
N HIS A 426 -14.15 12.74 -11.58
CA HIS A 426 -13.09 13.71 -11.33
C HIS A 426 -11.71 13.24 -11.74
N VAL A 427 -11.60 12.05 -12.36
CA VAL A 427 -10.31 11.42 -12.66
C VAL A 427 -10.25 10.94 -14.10
N ILE A 428 -9.18 11.31 -14.78
CA ILE A 428 -8.74 10.71 -16.04
C ILE A 428 -7.38 10.09 -15.77
N ASP A 429 -7.33 8.76 -15.72
CA ASP A 429 -6.09 8.02 -15.53
C ASP A 429 -5.64 7.44 -16.87
N ASN A 430 -4.61 8.06 -17.44
CA ASN A 430 -4.05 7.68 -18.73
C ASN A 430 -2.93 6.63 -18.61
N ARG A 431 -2.61 6.21 -17.40
CA ARG A 431 -1.59 5.18 -17.20
C ARG A 431 -2.13 3.83 -17.65
N LYS A 432 -1.32 3.10 -18.39
CA LYS A 432 -1.66 1.72 -18.75
C LYS A 432 -1.27 0.83 -17.57
N LEU A 433 -2.25 0.43 -16.78
CA LEU A 433 -2.08 -0.40 -15.58
C LEU A 433 -2.38 -1.89 -15.84
N VAL A 434 -2.76 -2.26 -17.08
CA VAL A 434 -3.09 -3.63 -17.49
C VAL A 434 -2.35 -3.99 -18.76
#